data_a0c4eedfbd1badb6dcdac29c7442973f
#
_entry.id   a0c4eedfbd1badb6dcdac29c7442973f
#
_cell.length_a   1.000
_cell.length_b   1.000
_cell.length_c   1.000
_cell.angle_alpha   90.00
_cell.angle_beta   90.00
_cell.angle_gamma   90.00
#
_symmetry.space_group_name_H-M   'P 1'
#
loop_
_entity.id
_entity.type
_entity.pdbx_description
1 polymer ?
#
loop_
_entity_poly.entity_id
_entity_poly.type
_entity_poly.pdbx_seq_one_letter_code
_entity_poly.pdbx_strand_id
1 'polypeptide(L)'
;QQVALFLTERGFADPKTTLPALNAYREAGHAIYIDDFGTGYSSLRYLQDLEVDTLKLDKSFVDALEYAQVTPYIIEMAKTLQLNIVAEGIEPTCQEAWLHEHGVQFGQGWLYSKALPKEAFILWAESNLRAHNQRYDPRDR
;
A
#
# COMPACT_ATOMS: atom_id res chain seq x y z
N GLN A 1 -12.15 5.97 10.71
CA GLN A 1 -11.14 5.35 11.57
C GLN A 1 -9.75 5.52 10.97
N GLN A 2 -8.72 5.75 11.81
CA GLN A 2 -7.37 6.12 11.36
C GLN A 2 -6.34 4.98 11.54
N VAL A 3 -6.80 3.75 11.80
CA VAL A 3 -5.91 2.61 12.07
C VAL A 3 -6.22 1.50 11.09
N ALA A 4 -5.20 1.07 10.35
CA ALA A 4 -5.22 -0.09 9.48
C ALA A 4 -4.48 -1.26 10.16
N LEU A 5 -4.88 -2.48 9.81
CA LEU A 5 -4.22 -3.71 10.25
C LEU A 5 -3.33 -4.22 9.12
N PHE A 6 -2.11 -4.57 9.48
CA PHE A 6 -1.16 -5.16 8.54
C PHE A 6 -1.05 -6.65 8.78
N LEU A 7 -1.23 -7.41 7.72
CA LEU A 7 -1.13 -8.86 7.72
C LEU A 7 0.05 -9.26 6.85
N THR A 8 1.09 -9.81 7.46
CA THR A 8 2.21 -10.37 6.70
C THR A 8 1.85 -11.75 6.16
N GLU A 9 2.47 -12.18 5.06
CA GLU A 9 2.27 -13.52 4.48
C GLU A 9 2.43 -14.65 5.51
N ARG A 10 3.34 -14.50 6.45
CA ARG A 10 3.57 -15.48 7.52
C ARG A 10 2.44 -15.54 8.54
N GLY A 11 1.65 -14.48 8.67
CA GLY A 11 0.48 -14.42 9.55
C GLY A 11 -0.68 -15.31 9.09
N PHE A 12 -0.60 -15.87 7.86
CA PHE A 12 -1.60 -16.75 7.25
C PHE A 12 -1.42 -18.25 7.58
N ALA A 13 -0.60 -18.59 8.54
CA ALA A 13 -0.30 -20.00 8.83
C ALA A 13 -1.54 -20.85 9.14
N ASP A 14 -2.62 -20.27 9.67
CA ASP A 14 -3.88 -20.97 9.93
C ASP A 14 -5.12 -20.15 9.56
N PRO A 15 -5.73 -20.39 8.38
CA PRO A 15 -6.94 -19.68 7.95
C PRO A 15 -8.12 -19.80 8.90
N LYS A 16 -8.24 -20.90 9.65
CA LYS A 16 -9.38 -21.14 10.55
C LYS A 16 -9.42 -20.17 11.73
N THR A 17 -8.26 -19.73 12.19
CA THR A 17 -8.13 -18.77 13.28
C THR A 17 -8.02 -17.33 12.77
N THR A 18 -7.37 -17.13 11.63
CA THR A 18 -7.10 -15.81 11.07
C THR A 18 -8.35 -15.17 10.47
N LEU A 19 -9.14 -15.90 9.69
CA LEU A 19 -10.34 -15.35 9.03
C LEU A 19 -11.37 -14.76 10.01
N PRO A 20 -11.77 -15.44 11.11
CA PRO A 20 -12.71 -14.85 12.06
C PRO A 20 -12.19 -13.58 12.71
N ALA A 21 -10.88 -13.51 13.01
CA ALA A 21 -10.26 -12.33 13.59
C ALA A 21 -10.28 -11.14 12.62
N LEU A 22 -9.92 -11.37 11.35
CA LEU A 22 -9.96 -10.33 10.33
C LEU A 22 -11.36 -9.79 10.11
N ASN A 23 -12.36 -10.66 10.04
CA ASN A 23 -13.76 -10.26 9.92
C ASN A 23 -14.22 -9.37 11.08
N ALA A 24 -13.85 -9.72 12.32
CA ALA A 24 -14.17 -8.90 13.48
C ALA A 24 -13.53 -7.50 13.39
N TYR A 25 -12.30 -7.38 12.90
CA TYR A 25 -11.67 -6.09 12.68
C TYR A 25 -12.31 -5.29 11.55
N ARG A 26 -12.72 -5.95 10.46
CA ARG A 26 -13.48 -5.29 9.39
C ARG A 26 -14.81 -4.76 9.87
N GLU A 27 -15.57 -5.56 10.61
CA GLU A 27 -16.85 -5.14 11.21
C GLU A 27 -16.66 -3.94 12.15
N ALA A 28 -15.51 -3.86 12.83
CA ALA A 28 -15.12 -2.70 13.61
C ALA A 28 -14.68 -1.49 12.75
N GLY A 29 -14.62 -1.64 11.41
CA GLY A 29 -14.30 -0.59 10.44
C GLY A 29 -12.81 -0.37 10.22
N HIS A 30 -11.95 -1.34 10.54
CA HIS A 30 -10.53 -1.27 10.22
C HIS A 30 -10.26 -1.77 8.81
N ALA A 31 -9.43 -1.05 8.06
CA ALA A 31 -8.90 -1.49 6.79
C ALA A 31 -7.83 -2.58 7.00
N ILE A 32 -7.81 -3.57 6.11
CA ILE A 32 -6.86 -4.70 6.17
C ILE A 32 -5.89 -4.59 5.00
N TYR A 33 -4.61 -4.56 5.34
CA TYR A 33 -3.50 -4.45 4.39
C TYR A 33 -2.69 -5.73 4.39
N ILE A 34 -2.32 -6.22 3.21
CA ILE A 34 -1.31 -7.27 3.08
C ILE A 34 0.05 -6.61 2.97
N ASP A 35 0.95 -6.96 3.87
CA ASP A 35 2.32 -6.46 3.95
C ASP A 35 3.33 -7.43 3.35
N ASP A 36 4.44 -6.91 2.85
CA ASP A 36 5.55 -7.68 2.27
C ASP A 36 5.13 -8.63 1.14
N PHE A 37 4.09 -8.28 0.35
CA PHE A 37 3.58 -9.15 -0.69
C PHE A 37 4.64 -9.53 -1.72
N GLY A 38 4.78 -10.83 -1.97
CA GLY A 38 5.69 -11.39 -2.96
C GLY A 38 7.07 -11.79 -2.40
N THR A 39 7.36 -11.56 -1.12
CA THR A 39 8.64 -11.93 -0.50
C THR A 39 8.69 -13.35 0.04
N GLY A 40 7.56 -14.07 0.01
CA GLY A 40 7.41 -15.40 0.56
C GLY A 40 6.56 -16.33 -0.30
N TYR A 41 5.87 -17.26 0.34
CA TYR A 41 4.94 -18.19 -0.30
C TYR A 41 3.54 -17.55 -0.47
N SER A 42 3.45 -16.45 -1.19
CA SER A 42 2.18 -15.81 -1.49
C SER A 42 1.27 -16.75 -2.24
N SER A 43 0.29 -17.32 -1.57
CA SER A 43 -0.77 -18.05 -2.25
C SER A 43 -1.82 -17.05 -2.73
N LEU A 44 -1.89 -16.83 -4.05
CA LEU A 44 -2.95 -16.03 -4.69
C LEU A 44 -4.36 -16.48 -4.26
N ARG A 45 -4.49 -17.73 -3.82
CA ARG A 45 -5.74 -18.27 -3.29
C ARG A 45 -6.21 -17.49 -2.06
N TYR A 46 -5.29 -17.10 -1.19
CA TYR A 46 -5.65 -16.34 0.02
C TYR A 46 -6.18 -14.95 -0.29
N LEU A 47 -5.69 -14.32 -1.36
CA LEU A 47 -6.20 -13.00 -1.79
C LEU A 47 -7.67 -13.06 -2.22
N GLN A 48 -8.13 -14.20 -2.73
CA GLN A 48 -9.54 -14.38 -3.13
C GLN A 48 -10.44 -14.68 -1.93
N ASP A 49 -9.93 -15.40 -0.94
CA ASP A 49 -10.70 -15.81 0.25
C ASP A 49 -10.72 -14.70 1.32
N LEU A 50 -9.79 -13.75 1.22
CA LEU A 50 -9.68 -12.61 2.13
C LEU A 50 -10.28 -11.37 1.50
N GLU A 51 -11.18 -10.78 2.21
CA GLU A 51 -11.62 -9.42 1.92
C GLU A 51 -10.57 -8.41 2.41
N VAL A 52 -9.51 -8.20 1.65
CA VAL A 52 -8.47 -7.21 1.93
C VAL A 52 -8.72 -5.93 1.14
N ASP A 53 -8.24 -4.81 1.64
CA ASP A 53 -8.47 -3.50 1.03
C ASP A 53 -7.26 -3.02 0.24
N THR A 54 -6.06 -3.40 0.69
CA THR A 54 -4.81 -2.83 0.16
C THR A 54 -3.69 -3.87 0.16
N LEU A 55 -2.92 -3.84 -0.90
CA LEU A 55 -1.70 -4.62 -1.07
C LEU A 55 -0.50 -3.68 -0.98
N LYS A 56 0.48 -3.99 -0.11
CA LYS A 56 1.74 -3.28 -0.02
C LYS A 56 2.79 -4.01 -0.86
N LEU A 57 3.29 -3.33 -1.85
CA LEU A 57 4.34 -3.80 -2.74
C LEU A 57 5.69 -3.55 -2.09
N ASP A 58 6.40 -4.62 -1.73
CA ASP A 58 7.70 -4.53 -1.06
C ASP A 58 8.73 -3.75 -1.88
N LYS A 59 9.67 -3.10 -1.17
CA LYS A 59 10.75 -2.31 -1.76
C LYS A 59 11.54 -3.10 -2.82
N SER A 60 11.75 -4.40 -2.66
CA SER A 60 12.50 -5.21 -3.63
C SER A 60 11.87 -5.20 -5.03
N PHE A 61 10.54 -5.13 -5.12
CA PHE A 61 9.83 -4.99 -6.40
C PHE A 61 9.94 -3.57 -6.96
N VAL A 62 9.96 -2.56 -6.08
CA VAL A 62 10.14 -1.16 -6.49
C VAL A 62 11.56 -0.91 -6.98
N ASP A 63 12.56 -1.47 -6.31
CA ASP A 63 13.97 -1.36 -6.74
C ASP A 63 14.24 -2.10 -8.07
N ALA A 64 13.45 -3.13 -8.36
CA ALA A 64 13.59 -3.93 -9.56
C ALA A 64 12.75 -3.45 -10.76
N LEU A 65 12.07 -2.30 -10.68
CA LEU A 65 11.15 -1.81 -11.72
C LEU A 65 11.77 -1.76 -13.12
N GLU A 66 13.06 -1.45 -13.22
CA GLU A 66 13.76 -1.37 -14.50
C GLU A 66 14.04 -2.75 -15.13
N TYR A 67 14.07 -3.82 -14.34
CA TYR A 67 14.52 -5.15 -14.77
C TYR A 67 13.48 -6.24 -14.54
N ALA A 68 12.55 -6.04 -13.61
CA ALA A 68 11.58 -7.06 -13.21
C ALA A 68 10.33 -7.02 -14.07
N GLN A 69 10.12 -8.09 -14.84
CA GLN A 69 8.88 -8.28 -15.60
C GLN A 69 7.67 -8.59 -14.71
N VAL A 70 7.89 -8.92 -13.43
CA VAL A 70 6.84 -9.40 -12.51
C VAL A 70 5.99 -8.27 -11.92
N THR A 71 6.59 -7.12 -11.62
CA THR A 71 5.91 -6.00 -10.96
C THR A 71 4.67 -5.50 -11.71
N PRO A 72 4.67 -5.33 -13.04
CA PRO A 72 3.47 -4.98 -13.79
C PRO A 72 2.32 -5.98 -13.61
N TYR A 73 2.63 -7.28 -13.56
CA TYR A 73 1.60 -8.32 -13.39
C TYR A 73 0.99 -8.31 -11.98
N ILE A 74 1.80 -8.01 -10.95
CA ILE A 74 1.28 -7.83 -9.57
C ILE A 74 0.32 -6.64 -9.53
N ILE A 75 0.68 -5.53 -10.17
CA ILE A 75 -0.16 -4.34 -10.24
C ILE A 75 -1.49 -4.63 -10.96
N GLU A 76 -1.43 -5.29 -12.11
CA GLU A 76 -2.63 -5.66 -12.88
C GLU A 76 -3.52 -6.65 -12.13
N MET A 77 -2.93 -7.61 -11.41
CA MET A 77 -3.64 -8.53 -10.54
C MET A 77 -4.38 -7.76 -9.43
N ALA A 78 -3.69 -6.86 -8.73
CA ALA A 78 -4.29 -6.06 -7.67
C ALA A 78 -5.43 -5.20 -8.19
N LYS A 79 -5.30 -4.59 -9.36
CA LYS A 79 -6.39 -3.85 -10.03
C LYS A 79 -7.59 -4.74 -10.35
N THR A 80 -7.33 -5.93 -10.89
CA THR A 80 -8.40 -6.90 -11.22
C THR A 80 -9.17 -7.31 -9.97
N LEU A 81 -8.49 -7.45 -8.83
CA LEU A 81 -9.07 -7.74 -7.54
C LEU A 81 -9.64 -6.50 -6.83
N GLN A 82 -9.59 -5.32 -7.45
CA GLN A 82 -10.03 -4.04 -6.91
C GLN A 82 -9.33 -3.65 -5.60
N LEU A 83 -8.07 -4.06 -5.44
CA LEU A 83 -7.24 -3.70 -4.30
C LEU A 83 -6.54 -2.37 -4.54
N ASN A 84 -6.42 -1.57 -3.50
CA ASN A 84 -5.48 -0.46 -3.51
C ASN A 84 -4.05 -0.99 -3.46
N ILE A 85 -3.09 -0.19 -3.97
CA ILE A 85 -1.68 -0.53 -3.93
C ILE A 85 -0.91 0.58 -3.24
N VAL A 86 -0.09 0.20 -2.27
CA VAL A 86 0.93 1.04 -1.66
C VAL A 86 2.30 0.52 -2.09
N ALA A 87 3.08 1.31 -2.81
CA ALA A 87 4.46 0.95 -3.13
C ALA A 87 5.41 1.45 -2.04
N GLU A 88 6.30 0.59 -1.57
CA GLU A 88 7.22 0.89 -0.50
C GLU A 88 8.64 1.18 -0.99
N GLY A 89 9.34 1.98 -0.20
CA GLY A 89 10.76 2.24 -0.41
C GLY A 89 11.06 3.08 -1.65
N ILE A 90 10.13 3.93 -2.10
CA ILE A 90 10.34 4.83 -3.22
C ILE A 90 11.42 5.86 -2.85
N GLU A 91 12.49 5.92 -3.62
CA GLU A 91 13.61 6.84 -3.41
C GLU A 91 13.80 7.82 -4.58
N PRO A 92 14.05 7.37 -5.84
CA PRO A 92 14.13 8.28 -6.96
C PRO A 92 12.76 8.62 -7.56
N THR A 93 12.66 9.83 -8.12
CA THR A 93 11.43 10.31 -8.77
C THR A 93 11.01 9.50 -9.98
N CYS A 94 11.94 8.83 -10.66
CA CYS A 94 11.61 7.96 -11.78
C CYS A 94 10.78 6.73 -11.36
N GLN A 95 11.03 6.19 -10.15
CA GLN A 95 10.18 5.12 -9.60
C GLN A 95 8.76 5.63 -9.34
N GLU A 96 8.62 6.81 -8.73
CA GLU A 96 7.31 7.42 -8.49
C GLU A 96 6.54 7.63 -9.80
N ALA A 97 7.19 8.20 -10.82
CA ALA A 97 6.58 8.45 -12.11
C ALA A 97 6.09 7.16 -12.76
N TRP A 98 6.93 6.12 -12.77
CA TRP A 98 6.58 4.81 -13.33
C TRP A 98 5.41 4.17 -12.60
N LEU A 99 5.43 4.16 -11.27
CA LEU A 99 4.36 3.61 -10.43
C LEU A 99 3.04 4.34 -10.65
N HIS A 100 3.07 5.66 -10.71
CA HIS A 100 1.91 6.49 -11.00
C HIS A 100 1.33 6.19 -12.39
N GLU A 101 2.17 6.08 -13.42
CA GLU A 101 1.76 5.74 -14.80
C GLU A 101 1.08 4.36 -14.84
N HIS A 102 1.54 3.42 -14.02
CA HIS A 102 0.95 2.08 -13.91
C HIS A 102 -0.25 2.02 -12.94
N GLY A 103 -0.71 3.17 -12.41
CA GLY A 103 -1.95 3.27 -11.63
C GLY A 103 -1.81 2.85 -10.17
N VAL A 104 -0.61 2.90 -9.61
CA VAL A 104 -0.39 2.75 -8.16
C VAL A 104 -0.86 4.03 -7.47
N GLN A 105 -1.75 3.88 -6.47
CA GLN A 105 -2.44 5.02 -5.86
C GLN A 105 -1.65 5.66 -4.72
N PHE A 106 -0.86 4.87 -4.00
CA PHE A 106 -0.16 5.34 -2.81
C PHE A 106 1.31 4.94 -2.85
N GLY A 107 2.16 5.82 -2.33
CA GLY A 107 3.59 5.59 -2.22
C GLY A 107 4.13 5.93 -0.84
N GLN A 108 5.11 5.14 -0.40
CA GLN A 108 5.86 5.35 0.82
C GLN A 108 7.35 5.22 0.52
N GLY A 109 8.17 6.11 1.06
CA GLY A 109 9.62 6.04 0.87
C GLY A 109 10.35 7.31 1.21
N TRP A 110 11.67 7.26 1.08
CA TRP A 110 12.54 8.40 1.40
C TRP A 110 12.38 9.56 0.43
N LEU A 111 11.79 9.32 -0.73
CA LEU A 111 11.41 10.39 -1.65
C LEU A 111 10.49 11.41 -0.97
N TYR A 112 9.59 10.96 -0.12
CA TYR A 112 8.62 11.82 0.57
C TYR A 112 9.14 12.32 1.91
N SER A 113 9.59 11.39 2.78
CA SER A 113 10.19 11.69 4.07
C SER A 113 10.83 10.45 4.68
N LYS A 114 11.90 10.65 5.43
CA LYS A 114 12.37 9.65 6.40
C LYS A 114 11.45 9.64 7.61
N ALA A 115 11.57 8.62 8.46
CA ALA A 115 10.85 8.57 9.73
C ALA A 115 11.13 9.83 10.56
N LEU A 116 10.08 10.45 11.07
CA LEU A 116 10.13 11.70 11.81
C LEU A 116 9.67 11.46 13.25
N PRO A 117 10.26 12.15 14.23
CA PRO A 117 9.68 12.26 15.56
C PRO A 117 8.27 12.86 15.50
N LYS A 118 7.43 12.57 16.51
CA LYS A 118 6.02 12.95 16.54
C LYS A 118 5.77 14.42 16.19
N GLU A 119 6.51 15.34 16.83
CA GLU A 119 6.34 16.78 16.65
C GLU A 119 6.70 17.23 15.24
N ALA A 120 7.80 16.71 14.70
CA ALA A 120 8.25 16.98 13.33
C ALA A 120 7.25 16.40 12.30
N PHE A 121 6.70 15.21 12.56
CA PHE A 121 5.68 14.60 11.71
C PHE A 121 4.41 15.45 11.64
N ILE A 122 3.93 15.97 12.76
CA ILE A 122 2.74 16.84 12.80
C ILE A 122 2.94 18.07 11.91
N LEU A 123 4.09 18.76 12.06
CA LEU A 123 4.41 19.94 11.25
C LEU A 123 4.52 19.61 9.76
N TRP A 124 5.18 18.49 9.44
CA TRP A 124 5.31 18.01 8.07
C TRP A 124 3.94 17.71 7.45
N ALA A 125 3.08 16.98 8.19
CA ALA A 125 1.75 16.60 7.71
C ALA A 125 0.86 17.84 7.48
N GLU A 126 0.86 18.81 8.39
CA GLU A 126 0.11 20.07 8.24
C GLU A 126 0.57 20.86 7.03
N SER A 127 1.87 20.93 6.78
CA SER A 127 2.44 21.66 5.63
C SER A 127 2.02 21.01 4.30
N ASN A 128 2.07 19.67 4.23
CA ASN A 128 1.68 18.93 3.03
C ASN A 128 0.17 18.97 2.78
N LEU A 129 -0.66 18.90 3.81
CA LEU A 129 -2.11 19.06 3.67
C LEU A 129 -2.50 20.43 3.15
N ARG A 130 -1.84 21.50 3.62
CA ARG A 130 -2.07 22.86 3.11
C ARG A 130 -1.67 22.98 1.64
N ALA A 131 -0.52 22.44 1.25
CA ALA A 131 -0.06 22.45 -0.14
C ALA A 131 -1.00 21.68 -1.07
N HIS A 132 -1.56 20.56 -0.60
CA HIS A 132 -2.51 19.75 -1.36
C HIS A 132 -3.85 20.49 -1.56
N ASN A 133 -4.38 21.12 -0.51
CA ASN A 133 -5.61 21.89 -0.57
C ASN A 133 -5.49 23.16 -1.44
N GLN A 134 -4.29 23.72 -1.59
CA GLN A 134 -4.05 24.87 -2.49
C GLN A 134 -3.98 24.46 -3.97
N ARG A 135 -3.67 23.19 -4.29
CA ARG A 135 -3.64 22.67 -5.67
C ARG A 135 -5.00 22.20 -6.17
N TYR A 136 -5.98 22.03 -5.27
CA TYR A 136 -7.33 21.61 -5.60
C TYR A 136 -8.28 22.80 -5.50
N ASP A 137 -8.52 23.51 -6.63
CA ASP A 137 -9.64 24.44 -6.77
C ASP A 137 -10.81 23.70 -7.45
N PRO A 138 -11.96 23.54 -6.76
CA PRO A 138 -13.14 22.88 -7.34
C PRO A 138 -13.71 23.57 -8.57
N ARG A 139 -13.21 24.76 -8.92
CA ARG A 139 -13.68 25.59 -10.04
C ARG A 139 -12.92 25.34 -11.35
N ASP A 140 -11.86 24.51 -11.32
CA ASP A 140 -11.08 24.13 -12.50
C ASP A 140 -11.68 22.92 -13.25
N ARG A 141 -13.01 22.80 -13.26
CA ARG A 141 -13.75 21.83 -14.09
C ARG A 141 -14.55 22.53 -15.18
#